data_b08b54afb80577fcbdd0107ec1975776
#
_entry.id   b08b54afb80577fcbdd0107ec1975776
#
_cell.length_a   1.000
_cell.length_b   1.000
_cell.length_c   1.000
_cell.angle_alpha   90.00
_cell.angle_beta   90.00
_cell.angle_gamma   90.00
#
_symmetry.space_group_name_H-M   'P 1'
#
loop_
_entity.id
_entity.type
_entity.pdbx_description
1 polymer ?
#
loop_
_entity_poly.entity_id
_entity_poly.type
_entity_poly.pdbx_seq_one_letter_code
_entity_poly.pdbx_strand_id
1 'polypeptide(L)'
;EAEGTYVKEEYEMEEAVITGIASDTSEVKVTIRQVPDAPNVAARVFGALAAANVNLDMIIQNVSEAGFTDISFTTPGADLPRAKETMERIVPEIGAREFIVDEDIAKVSLVGTGMKSSPGVAARAFSTLGENQINILAISTSPIRLSVVVDGAQAAAAVRCLHKAFDLDSDSVFEETQLSAEEIAAKMNKGR
;
A
#
# COMPACT_ATOMS: atom_id res chain seq x y z
N GLU A 1 5.54 -32.01 -39.04
CA GLU A 1 5.35 -32.33 -37.63
C GLU A 1 5.83 -31.11 -36.83
N ALA A 2 4.93 -30.46 -36.11
CA ALA A 2 5.30 -29.34 -35.25
C ALA A 2 5.77 -29.94 -33.91
N GLU A 3 6.95 -29.50 -33.43
CA GLU A 3 7.42 -29.84 -32.10
C GLU A 3 6.44 -29.28 -31.06
N GLY A 4 5.96 -30.16 -30.16
CA GLY A 4 5.05 -29.80 -29.11
C GLY A 4 5.71 -28.99 -28.00
N THR A 5 4.91 -28.30 -27.21
CA THR A 5 5.35 -27.52 -26.05
C THR A 5 5.86 -28.45 -24.95
N TYR A 6 7.13 -28.30 -24.55
CA TYR A 6 7.69 -29.00 -23.38
C TYR A 6 7.20 -28.32 -22.10
N VAL A 7 6.46 -29.06 -21.28
CA VAL A 7 6.15 -28.63 -19.91
C VAL A 7 7.29 -29.12 -19.02
N LYS A 8 8.11 -28.19 -18.50
CA LYS A 8 9.13 -28.52 -17.48
C LYS A 8 8.50 -28.41 -16.10
N GLU A 9 8.73 -29.44 -15.26
CA GLU A 9 8.33 -29.46 -13.85
C GLU A 9 9.25 -28.62 -12.92
N GLU A 10 10.36 -28.12 -13.40
CA GLU A 10 11.24 -27.24 -12.63
C GLU A 10 10.91 -25.79 -12.94
N TYR A 11 10.12 -25.16 -12.06
CA TYR A 11 10.11 -23.70 -11.92
C TYR A 11 11.37 -23.33 -11.14
N GLU A 12 12.35 -22.70 -11.78
CA GLU A 12 13.28 -21.86 -11.07
C GLU A 12 12.41 -20.77 -10.40
N MET A 13 12.27 -20.82 -9.08
CA MET A 13 11.62 -19.75 -8.33
C MET A 13 12.46 -18.51 -8.57
N GLU A 14 11.92 -17.55 -9.31
CA GLU A 14 12.56 -16.22 -9.43
C GLU A 14 12.75 -15.69 -8.02
N GLU A 15 14.01 -15.47 -7.63
CA GLU A 15 14.31 -14.79 -6.37
C GLU A 15 13.69 -13.39 -6.42
N ALA A 16 13.03 -12.99 -5.33
CA ALA A 16 12.46 -11.64 -5.26
C ALA A 16 13.60 -10.63 -5.31
N VAL A 17 13.60 -9.84 -6.35
CA VAL A 17 14.50 -8.70 -6.47
C VAL A 17 13.77 -7.46 -5.98
N ILE A 18 14.12 -7.00 -4.77
CA ILE A 18 13.65 -5.70 -4.28
C ILE A 18 14.49 -4.63 -4.96
N THR A 19 13.82 -3.75 -5.70
CA THR A 19 14.47 -2.70 -6.51
C THR A 19 14.46 -1.35 -5.83
N GLY A 20 13.65 -1.18 -4.77
CA GLY A 20 13.61 0.08 -4.03
C GLY A 20 12.62 0.08 -2.88
N ILE A 21 12.77 1.10 -2.03
CA ILE A 21 11.85 1.39 -0.94
C ILE A 21 11.42 2.85 -1.06
N ALA A 22 10.11 3.08 -1.11
CA ALA A 22 9.51 4.40 -1.17
C ALA A 22 8.74 4.67 0.12
N SER A 23 8.72 5.93 0.57
CA SER A 23 7.86 6.38 1.67
C SER A 23 6.94 7.51 1.21
N ASP A 24 5.73 7.50 1.72
CA ASP A 24 4.72 8.53 1.48
C ASP A 24 4.11 8.94 2.83
N THR A 25 4.26 10.21 3.18
CA THR A 25 3.73 10.82 4.41
C THR A 25 2.56 11.77 4.12
N SER A 26 2.10 11.82 2.88
CA SER A 26 1.00 12.69 2.47
C SER A 26 -0.38 12.07 2.66
N GLU A 27 -0.44 10.80 3.06
CA GLU A 27 -1.68 10.09 3.29
C GLU A 27 -2.12 10.14 4.75
N VAL A 28 -3.42 9.99 4.96
CA VAL A 28 -4.06 9.82 6.25
C VAL A 28 -4.86 8.53 6.27
N LYS A 29 -5.00 7.92 7.44
CA LYS A 29 -5.78 6.70 7.62
C LYS A 29 -7.11 7.03 8.30
N VAL A 30 -8.21 6.54 7.72
CA VAL A 30 -9.55 6.60 8.30
C VAL A 30 -9.99 5.17 8.65
N THR A 31 -10.46 4.98 9.87
CA THR A 31 -10.99 3.69 10.34
C THR A 31 -12.44 3.87 10.77
N ILE A 32 -13.36 3.18 10.13
CA ILE A 32 -14.78 3.10 10.51
C ILE A 32 -14.92 1.88 11.42
N ARG A 33 -15.43 2.10 12.63
CA ARG A 33 -15.56 1.06 13.65
C ARG A 33 -16.96 0.48 13.73
N GLN A 34 -17.01 -0.80 14.03
CA GLN A 34 -18.27 -1.55 14.22
C GLN A 34 -19.24 -1.35 13.05
N VAL A 35 -18.74 -1.51 11.85
CA VAL A 35 -19.53 -1.54 10.62
C VAL A 35 -20.33 -2.85 10.59
N PRO A 36 -21.65 -2.85 10.38
CA PRO A 36 -22.41 -4.08 10.21
C PRO A 36 -21.85 -4.93 9.06
N ASP A 37 -21.55 -6.20 9.34
CA ASP A 37 -21.08 -7.14 8.34
C ASP A 37 -22.25 -7.67 7.49
N ALA A 38 -22.66 -6.86 6.55
CA ALA A 38 -23.77 -7.14 5.66
C ALA A 38 -23.47 -6.79 4.21
N PRO A 39 -24.06 -7.48 3.24
CA PRO A 39 -23.92 -7.14 1.82
C PRO A 39 -24.27 -5.67 1.56
N ASN A 40 -23.56 -5.06 0.61
CA ASN A 40 -23.70 -3.67 0.16
C ASN A 40 -23.22 -2.58 1.14
N VAL A 41 -22.80 -2.87 2.35
CA VAL A 41 -22.33 -1.82 3.28
C VAL A 41 -21.05 -1.18 2.76
N ALA A 42 -20.05 -1.98 2.35
CA ALA A 42 -18.83 -1.46 1.71
C ALA A 42 -19.16 -0.64 0.45
N ALA A 43 -20.09 -1.11 -0.39
CA ALA A 43 -20.50 -0.38 -1.59
C ALA A 43 -21.10 1.00 -1.26
N ARG A 44 -21.86 1.12 -0.18
CA ARG A 44 -22.43 2.40 0.29
C ARG A 44 -21.32 3.35 0.76
N VAL A 45 -20.37 2.87 1.57
CA VAL A 45 -19.25 3.67 2.07
C VAL A 45 -18.41 4.19 0.93
N PHE A 46 -17.89 3.29 0.08
CA PHE A 46 -16.97 3.66 -0.99
C PHE A 46 -17.67 4.37 -2.16
N GLY A 47 -18.95 4.09 -2.39
CA GLY A 47 -19.76 4.84 -3.34
C GLY A 47 -19.98 6.30 -2.91
N ALA A 48 -20.18 6.54 -1.61
CA ALA A 48 -20.30 7.90 -1.07
C ALA A 48 -18.97 8.68 -1.17
N LEU A 49 -17.83 8.03 -0.88
CA LEU A 49 -16.50 8.63 -1.03
C LEU A 49 -16.18 8.95 -2.50
N ALA A 50 -16.50 8.04 -3.42
CA ALA A 50 -16.33 8.26 -4.85
C ALA A 50 -17.20 9.43 -5.35
N ALA A 51 -18.45 9.53 -4.90
CA ALA A 51 -19.33 10.66 -5.23
C ALA A 51 -18.81 12.01 -4.71
N ALA A 52 -18.05 11.99 -3.59
CA ALA A 52 -17.37 13.15 -3.03
C ALA A 52 -15.98 13.41 -3.68
N ASN A 53 -15.61 12.63 -4.70
CA ASN A 53 -14.30 12.70 -5.38
C ASN A 53 -13.12 12.54 -4.41
N VAL A 54 -13.21 11.58 -3.49
CA VAL A 54 -12.14 11.18 -2.55
C VAL A 54 -11.38 10.01 -3.15
N ASN A 55 -10.08 10.16 -3.32
CA ASN A 55 -9.20 9.08 -3.78
C ASN A 55 -8.85 8.14 -2.62
N LEU A 56 -8.72 6.87 -2.92
CA LEU A 56 -8.35 5.83 -1.97
C LEU A 56 -7.13 5.07 -2.48
N ASP A 57 -6.22 4.71 -1.57
CA ASP A 57 -5.06 3.88 -1.93
C ASP A 57 -5.16 2.48 -1.31
N MET A 58 -5.22 2.38 0.00
CA MET A 58 -5.38 1.11 0.70
C MET A 58 -6.79 0.97 1.26
N ILE A 59 -7.37 -0.23 1.15
CA ILE A 59 -8.63 -0.58 1.80
C ILE A 59 -8.41 -1.89 2.54
N ILE A 60 -8.73 -1.91 3.83
CA ILE A 60 -8.57 -3.08 4.70
C ILE A 60 -9.89 -3.31 5.42
N GLN A 61 -10.42 -4.52 5.29
CA GLN A 61 -11.59 -4.98 6.02
C GLN A 61 -11.28 -6.35 6.63
N ASN A 62 -11.58 -6.50 7.90
CA ASN A 62 -11.46 -7.77 8.60
C ASN A 62 -12.80 -8.47 8.69
N VAL A 63 -12.78 -9.80 8.86
CA VAL A 63 -13.99 -10.57 9.19
C VAL A 63 -14.24 -10.39 10.70
N SER A 64 -15.47 -10.13 11.06
CA SER A 64 -15.88 -9.89 12.45
C SER A 64 -16.44 -11.15 13.10
N GLU A 65 -16.30 -11.27 14.42
CA GLU A 65 -16.87 -12.36 15.20
C GLU A 65 -18.34 -12.12 15.63
N ALA A 66 -18.80 -10.89 15.68
CA ALA A 66 -20.12 -10.56 16.24
C ALA A 66 -21.10 -9.90 15.24
N GLY A 67 -20.87 -10.07 13.93
CA GLY A 67 -21.67 -9.43 12.89
C GLY A 67 -21.28 -7.97 12.62
N PHE A 68 -20.11 -7.54 13.14
CA PHE A 68 -19.53 -6.22 12.88
C PHE A 68 -18.08 -6.35 12.45
N THR A 69 -17.63 -5.47 11.61
CA THR A 69 -16.23 -5.38 11.15
C THR A 69 -15.73 -3.94 11.26
N ASP A 70 -14.42 -3.76 11.27
CA ASP A 70 -13.82 -2.46 11.07
C ASP A 70 -13.36 -2.35 9.61
N ILE A 71 -13.60 -1.19 8.99
CA ILE A 71 -13.12 -0.87 7.64
C ILE A 71 -12.15 0.29 7.78
N SER A 72 -10.90 0.07 7.34
CA SER A 72 -9.88 1.11 7.28
C SER A 72 -9.54 1.41 5.83
N PHE A 73 -9.26 2.67 5.53
CA PHE A 73 -8.73 3.09 4.23
C PHE A 73 -7.74 4.23 4.40
N THR A 74 -6.85 4.39 3.42
CA THR A 74 -5.99 5.56 3.32
C THR A 74 -6.42 6.45 2.18
N THR A 75 -6.22 7.76 2.35
CA THR A 75 -6.55 8.80 1.39
C THR A 75 -5.52 9.92 1.46
N PRO A 76 -5.25 10.66 0.37
CA PRO A 76 -4.43 11.85 0.45
C PRO A 76 -4.96 12.85 1.48
N GLY A 77 -4.07 13.47 2.26
CA GLY A 77 -4.44 14.48 3.25
C GLY A 77 -5.25 15.64 2.68
N ALA A 78 -5.02 15.98 1.40
CA ALA A 78 -5.81 16.98 0.67
C ALA A 78 -7.29 16.59 0.51
N ASP A 79 -7.62 15.30 0.52
CA ASP A 79 -8.98 14.79 0.39
C ASP A 79 -9.68 14.63 1.74
N LEU A 80 -8.92 14.73 2.86
CA LEU A 80 -9.44 14.50 4.21
C LEU A 80 -10.68 15.35 4.57
N PRO A 81 -10.77 16.64 4.24
CA PRO A 81 -11.97 17.41 4.56
C PRO A 81 -13.24 16.82 3.93
N ARG A 82 -13.17 16.40 2.65
CA ARG A 82 -14.29 15.75 1.94
C ARG A 82 -14.58 14.36 2.50
N ALA A 83 -13.53 13.62 2.87
CA ALA A 83 -13.68 12.33 3.51
C ALA A 83 -14.39 12.44 4.86
N LYS A 84 -13.99 13.39 5.72
CA LYS A 84 -14.63 13.66 7.03
C LYS A 84 -16.12 13.98 6.87
N GLU A 85 -16.46 14.95 6.01
CA GLU A 85 -17.87 15.32 5.74
C GLU A 85 -18.69 14.12 5.25
N THR A 86 -18.10 13.30 4.37
CA THR A 86 -18.75 12.08 3.87
C THR A 86 -18.96 11.06 4.99
N MET A 87 -17.96 10.87 5.87
CA MET A 87 -18.04 9.93 6.99
C MET A 87 -19.06 10.37 8.05
N GLU A 88 -19.14 11.67 8.37
CA GLU A 88 -20.13 12.21 9.30
C GLU A 88 -21.57 11.88 8.87
N ARG A 89 -21.82 11.83 7.57
CA ARG A 89 -23.12 11.48 7.00
C ARG A 89 -23.33 9.96 6.90
N ILE A 90 -22.35 9.24 6.32
CA ILE A 90 -22.57 7.82 5.96
C ILE A 90 -22.48 6.88 7.17
N VAL A 91 -21.65 7.17 8.18
CA VAL A 91 -21.44 6.31 9.35
C VAL A 91 -22.74 6.04 10.10
N PRO A 92 -23.56 7.04 10.49
CA PRO A 92 -24.87 6.78 11.09
C PRO A 92 -25.86 6.10 10.12
N GLU A 93 -25.82 6.42 8.82
CA GLU A 93 -26.72 5.81 7.84
C GLU A 93 -26.50 4.30 7.67
N ILE A 94 -25.26 3.82 7.80
CA ILE A 94 -24.95 2.39 7.70
C ILE A 94 -25.07 1.65 9.04
N GLY A 95 -25.31 2.37 10.13
CA GLY A 95 -25.38 1.81 11.48
C GLY A 95 -24.02 1.46 12.08
N ALA A 96 -22.94 2.05 11.58
CA ALA A 96 -21.61 1.95 12.18
C ALA A 96 -21.52 2.84 13.43
N ARG A 97 -20.57 2.54 14.32
CA ARG A 97 -20.46 3.22 15.60
C ARG A 97 -19.85 4.61 15.47
N GLU A 98 -18.69 4.71 14.81
CA GLU A 98 -17.89 5.91 14.72
C GLU A 98 -16.85 5.78 13.61
N PHE A 99 -16.16 6.87 13.28
CA PHE A 99 -14.92 6.82 12.53
C PHE A 99 -13.82 7.57 13.25
N ILE A 100 -12.58 7.12 13.03
CA ILE A 100 -11.37 7.69 13.60
C ILE A 100 -10.45 8.06 12.46
N VAL A 101 -9.78 9.20 12.59
CA VAL A 101 -8.77 9.66 11.64
C VAL A 101 -7.41 9.65 12.33
N ASP A 102 -6.43 9.14 11.62
CA ASP A 102 -5.03 9.11 12.00
C ASP A 102 -4.25 9.86 10.90
N GLU A 103 -3.82 11.07 11.23
CA GLU A 103 -3.19 12.00 10.29
C GLU A 103 -1.66 11.88 10.32
N ASP A 104 -1.09 11.25 11.35
CA ASP A 104 0.36 11.11 11.53
C ASP A 104 0.81 9.70 11.18
N ILE A 105 0.64 9.33 9.93
CA ILE A 105 1.06 8.04 9.39
C ILE A 105 2.06 8.20 8.25
N ALA A 106 2.80 7.13 7.98
CA ALA A 106 3.60 6.99 6.76
C ALA A 106 3.37 5.63 6.13
N LYS A 107 3.17 5.61 4.83
CA LYS A 107 3.17 4.39 4.03
C LYS A 107 4.57 4.12 3.52
N VAL A 108 5.17 3.01 3.92
CA VAL A 108 6.49 2.54 3.43
C VAL A 108 6.27 1.33 2.55
N SER A 109 6.78 1.38 1.33
CA SER A 109 6.56 0.38 0.29
C SER A 109 7.87 -0.20 -0.23
N LEU A 110 8.02 -1.51 -0.12
CA LEU A 110 9.04 -2.27 -0.83
C LEU A 110 8.50 -2.55 -2.24
N VAL A 111 9.29 -2.20 -3.25
CA VAL A 111 8.94 -2.39 -4.66
C VAL A 111 9.93 -3.37 -5.27
N GLY A 112 9.42 -4.30 -6.08
CA GLY A 112 10.28 -5.30 -6.71
C GLY A 112 9.47 -6.34 -7.48
N THR A 113 10.18 -7.30 -8.07
CA THR A 113 9.59 -8.44 -8.77
C THR A 113 9.68 -9.71 -7.92
N GLY A 114 8.89 -10.74 -8.24
CA GLY A 114 8.95 -12.02 -7.54
C GLY A 114 8.37 -12.04 -6.12
N MET A 115 7.74 -10.97 -5.66
CA MET A 115 7.16 -10.88 -4.30
C MET A 115 6.19 -12.02 -3.98
N LYS A 116 5.41 -12.45 -4.97
CA LYS A 116 4.42 -13.53 -4.82
C LYS A 116 5.07 -14.91 -4.67
N SER A 117 6.21 -15.11 -5.31
CA SER A 117 6.95 -16.38 -5.33
C SER A 117 8.05 -16.48 -4.26
N SER A 118 8.28 -15.42 -3.48
CA SER A 118 9.34 -15.36 -2.48
C SER A 118 8.79 -15.17 -1.06
N PRO A 119 8.47 -16.27 -0.37
CA PRO A 119 7.81 -16.23 0.93
C PRO A 119 8.64 -15.54 2.03
N GLY A 120 9.95 -15.34 1.83
CA GLY A 120 10.84 -14.70 2.79
C GLY A 120 10.78 -13.17 2.86
N VAL A 121 10.29 -12.48 1.83
CA VAL A 121 10.32 -11.01 1.75
C VAL A 121 9.48 -10.37 2.87
N ALA A 122 8.25 -10.78 3.03
CA ALA A 122 7.38 -10.25 4.08
C ALA A 122 7.93 -10.55 5.48
N ALA A 123 8.39 -11.78 5.71
CA ALA A 123 8.98 -12.17 6.99
C ALA A 123 10.21 -11.31 7.32
N ARG A 124 11.15 -11.13 6.37
CA ARG A 124 12.34 -10.29 6.53
C ARG A 124 11.95 -8.82 6.82
N ALA A 125 11.01 -8.28 6.07
CA ALA A 125 10.56 -6.90 6.28
C ALA A 125 9.94 -6.71 7.67
N PHE A 126 9.04 -7.61 8.09
CA PHE A 126 8.36 -7.48 9.39
C PHE A 126 9.31 -7.72 10.56
N SER A 127 10.23 -8.70 10.47
CA SER A 127 11.28 -8.91 11.48
C SER A 127 12.16 -7.67 11.61
N THR A 128 12.61 -7.09 10.48
CA THR A 128 13.43 -5.88 10.49
C THR A 128 12.73 -4.70 11.18
N LEU A 129 11.44 -4.47 10.86
CA LEU A 129 10.68 -3.41 11.52
C LEU A 129 10.51 -3.67 13.02
N GLY A 130 10.18 -4.92 13.41
CA GLY A 130 10.01 -5.32 14.80
C GLY A 130 11.30 -5.19 15.62
N GLU A 131 12.44 -5.61 15.10
CA GLU A 131 13.76 -5.46 15.73
C GLU A 131 14.15 -3.99 15.96
N ASN A 132 13.66 -3.09 15.08
CA ASN A 132 13.84 -1.64 15.22
C ASN A 132 12.70 -0.96 15.99
N GLN A 133 11.81 -1.74 16.63
CA GLN A 133 10.69 -1.24 17.44
C GLN A 133 9.70 -0.35 16.67
N ILE A 134 9.54 -0.63 15.38
CA ILE A 134 8.60 0.05 14.51
C ILE A 134 7.33 -0.79 14.40
N ASN A 135 6.23 -0.25 14.92
CA ASN A 135 4.93 -0.93 14.87
C ASN A 135 4.28 -0.77 13.49
N ILE A 136 3.65 -1.85 13.02
CA ILE A 136 2.92 -1.87 11.75
C ILE A 136 1.43 -1.65 12.04
N LEU A 137 0.87 -0.59 11.47
CA LEU A 137 -0.53 -0.21 11.64
C LEU A 137 -1.45 -0.83 10.59
N ALA A 138 -0.91 -1.10 9.40
CA ALA A 138 -1.63 -1.74 8.29
C ALA A 138 -0.65 -2.38 7.31
N ILE A 139 -1.11 -3.36 6.56
CA ILE A 139 -0.32 -4.09 5.56
C ILE A 139 -1.15 -4.24 4.29
N SER A 140 -0.51 -4.04 3.14
CA SER A 140 -1.07 -4.38 1.83
C SER A 140 0.01 -5.01 0.96
N THR A 141 -0.36 -6.03 0.19
CA THR A 141 0.57 -6.72 -0.70
C THR A 141 0.01 -6.84 -2.11
N SER A 142 0.90 -6.79 -3.08
CA SER A 142 0.63 -7.06 -4.48
C SER A 142 1.79 -7.89 -5.08
N PRO A 143 1.68 -8.38 -6.31
CA PRO A 143 2.79 -9.13 -6.95
C PRO A 143 4.12 -8.38 -7.05
N ILE A 144 4.08 -7.04 -7.00
CA ILE A 144 5.25 -6.16 -7.20
C ILE A 144 5.49 -5.20 -6.04
N ARG A 145 4.67 -5.24 -4.97
CA ARG A 145 4.77 -4.29 -3.87
C ARG A 145 4.31 -4.91 -2.55
N LEU A 146 5.07 -4.67 -1.50
CA LEU A 146 4.67 -4.86 -0.11
C LEU A 146 4.65 -3.49 0.57
N SER A 147 3.48 -3.03 1.01
CA SER A 147 3.33 -1.76 1.71
C SER A 147 2.95 -1.99 3.17
N VAL A 148 3.57 -1.22 4.04
CA VAL A 148 3.22 -1.14 5.47
C VAL A 148 2.90 0.30 5.82
N VAL A 149 1.93 0.49 6.69
CA VAL A 149 1.67 1.79 7.32
C VAL A 149 2.31 1.76 8.70
N VAL A 150 3.07 2.79 9.02
CA VAL A 150 3.74 3.00 10.30
C VAL A 150 3.41 4.39 10.84
N ASP A 151 3.80 4.68 12.07
CA ASP A 151 3.75 6.04 12.62
C ASP A 151 4.62 7.00 11.78
N GLY A 152 4.11 8.19 11.52
CA GLY A 152 4.78 9.18 10.66
C GLY A 152 6.17 9.56 11.16
N ALA A 153 6.35 9.68 12.48
CA ALA A 153 7.64 9.96 13.11
C ALA A 153 8.68 8.84 12.88
N GLN A 154 8.23 7.61 12.61
CA GLN A 154 9.09 6.45 12.38
C GLN A 154 9.43 6.21 10.89
N ALA A 155 8.84 6.96 9.96
CA ALA A 155 9.01 6.76 8.52
C ALA A 155 10.47 6.66 8.07
N ALA A 156 11.29 7.64 8.45
CA ALA A 156 12.71 7.66 8.07
C ALA A 156 13.52 6.51 8.68
N ALA A 157 13.18 6.06 9.88
CA ALA A 157 13.82 4.91 10.51
C ALA A 157 13.41 3.61 9.79
N ALA A 158 12.13 3.47 9.43
CA ALA A 158 11.61 2.33 8.67
C ALA A 158 12.31 2.19 7.32
N VAL A 159 12.42 3.28 6.57
CA VAL A 159 13.12 3.27 5.27
C VAL A 159 14.58 2.83 5.45
N ARG A 160 15.33 3.42 6.38
CA ARG A 160 16.74 3.08 6.58
C ARG A 160 16.96 1.63 6.98
N CYS A 161 16.20 1.10 7.94
CA CYS A 161 16.41 -0.28 8.38
C CYS A 161 16.02 -1.28 7.27
N LEU A 162 15.00 -1.00 6.50
CA LEU A 162 14.62 -1.83 5.37
C LEU A 162 15.65 -1.76 4.23
N HIS A 163 16.17 -0.57 3.87
CA HIS A 163 17.25 -0.43 2.89
C HIS A 163 18.43 -1.33 3.25
N LYS A 164 18.90 -1.24 4.49
CA LYS A 164 19.98 -2.09 4.99
C LYS A 164 19.62 -3.59 4.95
N ALA A 165 18.38 -3.94 5.35
CA ALA A 165 17.94 -5.32 5.37
C ALA A 165 17.85 -5.93 3.97
N PHE A 166 17.56 -5.16 2.95
CA PHE A 166 17.44 -5.65 1.56
C PHE A 166 18.64 -5.31 0.69
N ASP A 167 19.78 -4.92 1.30
CA ASP A 167 21.05 -4.65 0.64
C ASP A 167 20.97 -3.57 -0.47
N LEU A 168 20.08 -2.60 -0.28
CA LEU A 168 19.85 -1.51 -1.24
C LEU A 168 20.83 -0.33 -1.07
N ASP A 169 21.67 -0.35 -0.03
CA ASP A 169 22.70 0.67 0.25
C ASP A 169 23.99 0.48 -0.57
N SER A 170 24.12 -0.63 -1.32
CA SER A 170 25.27 -0.84 -2.17
C SER A 170 25.13 -0.03 -3.46
N ASP A 171 26.12 0.78 -3.78
CA ASP A 171 26.24 1.76 -4.87
C ASP A 171 25.97 1.27 -6.31
N SER A 172 25.22 0.21 -6.52
CA SER A 172 25.14 -0.43 -7.82
C SER A 172 23.85 -0.17 -8.63
N VAL A 173 22.88 0.59 -8.17
CA VAL A 173 21.62 0.80 -8.94
C VAL A 173 20.96 2.19 -8.72
N PHE A 174 21.70 3.26 -8.59
CA PHE A 174 21.14 4.59 -8.80
C PHE A 174 21.86 5.31 -9.94
N GLU A 175 21.67 4.85 -11.18
CA GLU A 175 21.54 5.82 -12.26
C GLU A 175 20.18 6.49 -12.06
N GLU A 176 20.20 7.67 -11.44
CA GLU A 176 19.11 8.63 -11.55
C GLU A 176 18.87 8.88 -13.04
N THR A 177 17.89 8.20 -13.61
CA THR A 177 17.35 8.61 -14.90
C THR A 177 16.48 9.84 -14.64
N GLN A 178 17.12 10.94 -14.25
CA GLN A 178 16.59 12.27 -14.47
C GLN A 178 16.63 12.52 -15.98
N LEU A 179 15.65 11.98 -16.69
CA LEU A 179 15.37 12.44 -18.05
C LEU A 179 15.06 13.92 -17.94
N SER A 180 15.93 14.76 -18.48
CA SER A 180 15.69 16.19 -18.59
C SER A 180 14.38 16.42 -19.36
N ALA A 181 13.71 17.53 -19.10
CA ALA A 181 12.48 17.90 -19.81
C ALA A 181 12.68 17.87 -21.35
N GLU A 182 13.91 18.10 -21.81
CA GLU A 182 14.29 18.04 -23.23
C GLU A 182 14.35 16.61 -23.77
N GLU A 183 14.80 15.63 -23.00
CA GLU A 183 14.82 14.21 -23.41
C GLU A 183 13.41 13.61 -23.43
N ILE A 184 12.54 14.04 -22.53
CA ILE A 184 11.12 13.65 -22.53
C ILE A 184 10.44 14.22 -23.77
N ALA A 185 10.67 15.49 -24.10
CA ALA A 185 10.14 16.13 -25.30
C ALA A 185 10.64 15.49 -26.59
N ALA A 186 11.91 15.08 -26.65
CA ALA A 186 12.51 14.40 -27.81
C ALA A 186 11.94 12.98 -28.03
N LYS A 187 11.60 12.24 -26.96
CA LYS A 187 10.94 10.93 -27.07
C LYS A 187 9.48 11.03 -27.53
N MET A 188 8.75 12.06 -27.11
CA MET A 188 7.38 12.30 -27.54
C MET A 188 7.26 12.71 -29.02
N ASN A 189 8.32 13.28 -29.60
CA ASN A 189 8.31 13.75 -31.00
C ASN A 189 8.76 12.68 -32.03
N LYS A 190 9.27 11.52 -31.59
CA LYS A 190 9.67 10.39 -32.47
C LYS A 190 8.55 9.36 -32.72
N GLY A 191 7.36 9.58 -32.18
CA GLY A 191 6.19 8.68 -32.29
C GLY A 191 5.09 9.21 -33.21
N ARG A 192 5.39 10.16 -34.12
CA ARG A 192 4.48 10.63 -35.16
C ARG A 192 4.99 10.32 -36.54
#